data_e8b19b87c7f313726717ad446c08dfd4
#
_entry.id   e8b19b87c7f313726717ad446c08dfd4
#
_cell.length_a   1.000
_cell.length_b   1.000
_cell.length_c   1.000
_cell.angle_alpha   90.00
_cell.angle_beta   90.00
_cell.angle_gamma   90.00
#
_symmetry.space_group_name_H-M   'P 1'
#
loop_
_entity.id
_entity.type
_entity.pdbx_description
1 polymer ?
#
loop_
_entity_poly.entity_id
_entity_poly.type
_entity_poly.pdbx_seq_one_letter_code
_entity_poly.pdbx_strand_id
1 'polypeptide(L)'
;MKLESLHKLWIHELKDLHSAETQILETLPRMVAAASHDELKMALAEHLQETRTHVSRLEKIFKSLDFSASGQRCKGMEGLLEEGRALLED
;
A
#
# COMPACT_ATOMS: atom_id res chain seq x y z
N MET A 1 -21.23 -2.03 19.94
CA MET A 1 -21.14 -1.65 18.53
C MET A 1 -22.14 -2.46 17.71
N LYS A 2 -22.88 -1.80 16.84
CA LYS A 2 -23.83 -2.50 15.95
C LYS A 2 -23.08 -3.23 14.83
N LEU A 3 -23.65 -4.33 14.33
CA LEU A 3 -23.06 -5.08 13.22
C LEU A 3 -22.82 -4.20 11.98
N GLU A 4 -23.76 -3.28 11.67
CA GLU A 4 -23.60 -2.35 10.57
C GLU A 4 -22.39 -1.46 10.74
N SER A 5 -22.11 -1.01 11.97
CA SER A 5 -20.95 -0.19 12.28
C SER A 5 -19.65 -0.97 12.14
N LEU A 6 -19.63 -2.25 12.50
CA LEU A 6 -18.48 -3.13 12.31
C LEU A 6 -18.22 -3.36 10.83
N HIS A 7 -19.27 -3.59 10.06
CA HIS A 7 -19.15 -3.83 8.62
C HIS A 7 -18.58 -2.56 7.92
N LYS A 8 -19.10 -1.41 8.28
CA LYS A 8 -18.61 -0.13 7.72
C LYS A 8 -17.15 0.12 8.10
N LEU A 9 -16.80 -0.16 9.35
CA LEU A 9 -15.41 -0.03 9.81
C LEU A 9 -14.50 -0.97 9.02
N TRP A 10 -14.91 -2.21 8.82
CA TRP A 10 -14.15 -3.20 8.07
C TRP A 10 -13.89 -2.74 6.64
N ILE A 11 -14.92 -2.26 5.94
CA ILE A 11 -14.78 -1.74 4.57
C ILE A 11 -13.83 -0.53 4.56
N HIS A 12 -13.96 0.37 5.53
CA HIS A 12 -13.09 1.54 5.65
C HIS A 12 -11.63 1.11 5.82
N GLU A 13 -11.37 0.12 6.69
CA GLU A 13 -10.02 -0.37 6.92
C GLU A 13 -9.45 -1.07 5.68
N LEU A 14 -10.28 -1.82 4.94
CA LEU A 14 -9.84 -2.43 3.68
C LEU A 14 -9.45 -1.37 2.66
N LYS A 15 -10.21 -0.28 2.56
CA LYS A 15 -9.89 0.83 1.65
C LYS A 15 -8.59 1.52 2.06
N ASP A 16 -8.40 1.71 3.36
CA ASP A 16 -7.17 2.30 3.89
C ASP A 16 -5.97 1.42 3.57
N LEU A 17 -6.10 0.12 3.77
CA LEU A 17 -5.05 -0.85 3.46
C LEU A 17 -4.73 -0.87 1.96
N HIS A 18 -5.75 -0.84 1.10
CA HIS A 18 -5.55 -0.78 -0.34
C HIS A 18 -4.78 0.49 -0.73
N SER A 19 -5.14 1.63 -0.13
CA SER A 19 -4.43 2.89 -0.35
C SER A 19 -2.97 2.79 0.08
N ALA A 20 -2.71 2.23 1.27
CA ALA A 20 -1.36 2.07 1.78
C ALA A 20 -0.51 1.20 0.85
N GLU A 21 -1.04 0.05 0.45
CA GLU A 21 -0.34 -0.89 -0.44
C GLU A 21 -0.09 -0.28 -1.82
N THR A 22 -1.06 0.46 -2.35
CA THR A 22 -0.92 1.13 -3.65
C THR A 22 0.15 2.21 -3.61
N GLN A 23 0.21 2.97 -2.52
CA GLN A 23 1.25 3.99 -2.33
C GLN A 23 2.64 3.37 -2.24
N ILE A 24 2.77 2.23 -1.55
CA ILE A 24 4.03 1.49 -1.48
C ILE A 24 4.42 1.01 -2.88
N LEU A 25 3.46 0.47 -3.63
CA LEU A 25 3.67 -0.03 -4.99
C LEU A 25 4.23 1.06 -5.91
N GLU A 26 3.74 2.29 -5.76
CA GLU A 26 4.21 3.43 -6.55
C GLU A 26 5.62 3.87 -6.17
N THR A 27 6.00 3.71 -4.90
CA THR A 27 7.26 4.23 -4.36
C THR A 27 8.40 3.22 -4.43
N LEU A 28 8.12 1.92 -4.26
CA LEU A 28 9.15 0.89 -4.23
C LEU A 28 10.10 0.87 -5.43
N PRO A 29 9.62 1.07 -6.69
CA PRO A 29 10.55 1.07 -7.83
C PRO A 29 11.63 2.14 -7.72
N ARG A 30 11.29 3.31 -7.16
CA ARG A 30 12.27 4.38 -6.94
C ARG A 30 13.27 3.99 -5.87
N MET A 31 12.82 3.30 -4.83
CA MET A 31 13.69 2.82 -3.77
C MET A 31 14.64 1.74 -4.28
N VAL A 32 14.14 0.82 -5.10
CA VAL A 32 14.98 -0.21 -5.74
C VAL A 32 16.07 0.44 -6.57
N ALA A 33 15.70 1.44 -7.38
CA ALA A 33 16.64 2.16 -8.24
C ALA A 33 17.68 2.93 -7.44
N ALA A 34 17.30 3.49 -6.29
CA ALA A 34 18.18 4.31 -5.47
C ALA A 34 19.09 3.48 -4.56
N ALA A 35 18.76 2.24 -4.28
CA ALA A 35 19.54 1.39 -3.38
C ALA A 35 20.90 1.08 -4.00
N SER A 36 21.97 1.29 -3.23
CA SER A 36 23.34 1.02 -3.69
C SER A 36 23.85 -0.34 -3.23
N HIS A 37 23.19 -0.94 -2.26
CA HIS A 37 23.55 -2.25 -1.70
C HIS A 37 22.75 -3.36 -2.38
N ASP A 38 23.44 -4.35 -2.95
CA ASP A 38 22.78 -5.42 -3.71
C ASP A 38 21.75 -6.18 -2.88
N GLU A 39 22.07 -6.53 -1.64
CA GLU A 39 21.13 -7.25 -0.77
C GLU A 39 19.89 -6.43 -0.46
N LEU A 40 20.04 -5.13 -0.22
CA LEU A 40 18.92 -4.23 0.03
C LEU A 40 18.08 -4.09 -1.23
N LYS A 41 18.72 -3.93 -2.38
CA LYS A 41 18.03 -3.83 -3.67
C LYS A 41 17.18 -5.08 -3.93
N MET A 42 17.72 -6.27 -3.66
CA MET A 42 16.99 -7.53 -3.82
C MET A 42 15.81 -7.62 -2.86
N ALA A 43 16.01 -7.23 -1.61
CA ALA A 43 14.93 -7.24 -0.61
C ALA A 43 13.79 -6.31 -1.01
N LEU A 44 14.12 -5.11 -1.49
CA LEU A 44 13.12 -4.15 -1.95
C LEU A 44 12.39 -4.65 -3.20
N ALA A 45 13.10 -5.32 -4.11
CA ALA A 45 12.49 -5.91 -5.31
C ALA A 45 11.52 -7.04 -4.95
N GLU A 46 11.86 -7.87 -3.96
CA GLU A 46 10.97 -8.92 -3.47
C GLU A 46 9.73 -8.30 -2.83
N HIS A 47 9.92 -7.24 -2.03
CA HIS A 47 8.81 -6.52 -1.40
C HIS A 47 7.87 -5.93 -2.45
N LEU A 48 8.42 -5.42 -3.55
CA LEU A 48 7.64 -4.91 -4.67
C LEU A 48 6.74 -6.00 -5.25
N GLN A 49 7.26 -7.21 -5.47
CA GLN A 49 6.47 -8.31 -6.00
C GLN A 49 5.37 -8.74 -5.03
N GLU A 50 5.70 -8.83 -3.74
CA GLU A 50 4.72 -9.16 -2.71
C GLU A 50 3.62 -8.11 -2.63
N THR A 51 3.98 -6.83 -2.74
CA THR A 51 3.02 -5.73 -2.71
C THR A 51 2.06 -5.80 -3.90
N ARG A 52 2.56 -6.12 -5.09
CA ARG A 52 1.70 -6.33 -6.27
C ARG A 52 0.66 -7.43 -6.01
N THR A 53 1.08 -8.51 -5.36
CA THR A 53 0.18 -9.60 -5.00
C THR A 53 -0.87 -9.14 -3.99
N HIS A 54 -0.45 -8.36 -2.98
CA HIS A 54 -1.36 -7.82 -1.97
C HIS A 54 -2.43 -6.91 -2.60
N VAL A 55 -2.03 -6.02 -3.47
CA VAL A 55 -2.96 -5.12 -4.18
C VAL A 55 -3.95 -5.92 -5.00
N SER A 56 -3.46 -6.91 -5.75
CA SER A 56 -4.32 -7.77 -6.57
C SER A 56 -5.36 -8.52 -5.72
N ARG A 57 -4.94 -9.06 -4.57
CA ARG A 57 -5.83 -9.76 -3.66
C ARG A 57 -6.89 -8.83 -3.07
N LEU A 58 -6.49 -7.62 -2.67
CA LEU A 58 -7.43 -6.63 -2.14
C LEU A 58 -8.46 -6.23 -3.20
N GLU A 59 -8.04 -6.04 -4.44
CA GLU A 59 -8.94 -5.70 -5.52
C GLU A 59 -9.95 -6.81 -5.78
N LYS A 60 -9.54 -8.08 -5.66
CA LYS A 60 -10.45 -9.22 -5.78
C LYS A 60 -11.48 -9.23 -4.65
N ILE A 61 -11.05 -8.89 -3.43
CA ILE A 61 -11.95 -8.80 -2.28
C ILE A 61 -13.00 -7.72 -2.53
N PHE A 62 -12.57 -6.53 -2.96
CA PHE A 62 -13.51 -5.44 -3.25
C PHE A 62 -14.50 -5.82 -4.35
N LYS A 63 -14.03 -6.50 -5.40
CA LYS A 63 -14.89 -6.96 -6.47
C LYS A 63 -15.94 -7.96 -5.96
N SER A 64 -15.54 -8.90 -5.09
CA SER A 64 -16.45 -9.89 -4.54
C SER A 64 -17.50 -9.27 -3.61
N LEU A 65 -17.17 -8.15 -2.96
CA LEU A 65 -18.06 -7.43 -2.07
C LEU A 65 -18.88 -6.36 -2.79
N ASP A 66 -18.63 -6.16 -4.07
CA ASP A 66 -19.27 -5.13 -4.90
C ASP A 66 -19.06 -3.71 -4.35
N PHE A 67 -17.85 -3.43 -3.86
CA PHE A 67 -17.45 -2.10 -3.40
C PHE A 67 -16.26 -1.61 -4.22
N SER A 68 -16.19 -0.28 -4.39
CA SER A 68 -15.02 0.36 -4.99
C SER A 68 -13.90 0.45 -3.95
N ALA A 69 -12.67 0.20 -4.37
CA ALA A 69 -11.49 0.36 -3.52
C ALA A 69 -11.11 1.83 -3.33
N SER A 70 -11.61 2.72 -4.17
CA SER A 70 -11.27 4.13 -4.17
C SER A 70 -12.01 4.92 -3.07
N GLY A 71 -11.57 6.14 -2.84
CA GLY A 71 -12.24 7.06 -1.94
C GLY A 71 -11.60 7.24 -0.57
N GLN A 72 -10.55 6.50 -0.26
CA GLN A 72 -9.82 6.60 0.99
C GLN A 72 -8.32 6.69 0.71
N ARG A 73 -7.63 7.65 1.33
CA ARG A 73 -6.17 7.74 1.24
C ARG A 73 -5.57 7.52 2.62
N CYS A 74 -4.63 6.59 2.71
CA CYS A 74 -3.93 6.31 3.97
C CYS A 74 -2.89 7.41 4.23
N LYS A 75 -3.21 8.31 5.14
CA LYS A 75 -2.33 9.44 5.49
C LYS A 75 -1.08 8.99 6.23
N GLY A 76 -1.20 7.92 7.02
CA GLY A 76 -0.04 7.35 7.71
C GLY A 76 1.03 6.90 6.73
N MET A 77 0.64 6.13 5.72
CA MET A 77 1.58 5.65 4.70
C MET A 77 2.10 6.80 3.85
N GLU A 78 1.24 7.75 3.49
CA GLU A 78 1.64 8.95 2.75
C GLU A 78 2.76 9.70 3.46
N GLY A 79 2.61 9.91 4.78
CA GLY A 79 3.62 10.58 5.58
C GLY A 79 4.94 9.82 5.66
N LEU A 80 4.87 8.50 5.87
CA LEU A 80 6.06 7.66 5.90
C LEU A 80 6.82 7.71 4.59
N LEU A 81 6.12 7.64 3.48
CA LEU A 81 6.73 7.66 2.15
C LEU A 81 7.31 9.03 1.81
N GLU A 82 6.68 10.10 2.28
CA GLU A 82 7.23 11.45 2.13
C GLU A 82 8.57 11.59 2.83
N GLU A 83 8.66 11.07 4.06
CA GLU A 83 9.91 11.08 4.80
C GLU A 83 10.99 10.28 4.08
N GLY A 84 10.62 9.11 3.55
CA GLY A 84 11.54 8.28 2.78
C GLY A 84 12.03 8.97 1.51
N ARG A 85 11.13 9.65 0.79
CA ARG A 85 11.51 10.38 -0.43
C ARG A 85 12.45 11.54 -0.11
N ALA A 86 12.23 12.23 0.99
CA ALA A 86 13.11 13.32 1.40
C ALA A 86 14.53 12.80 1.65
N LEU A 87 14.67 11.61 2.27
CA LEU A 87 15.97 11.00 2.48
C LEU A 87 16.66 10.60 1.18
N LEU A 88 15.89 10.14 0.19
CA LEU A 88 16.46 9.75 -1.10
C LEU A 88 16.94 10.94 -1.92
N GLU A 89 16.38 12.12 -1.69
CA GLU A 89 16.78 13.35 -2.39
C GLU A 89 18.03 13.98 -1.81
N ASP A 90 18.42 13.62 -0.59
CA ASP A 90 19.66 14.05 0.02
C ASP A 90 20.82 13.20 -0.51
#